data_3ce8427c3960639128e7e430d062ad86
#
_entry.id   3ce8427c3960639128e7e430d062ad86
#
_cell.length_a   1.000
_cell.length_b   1.000
_cell.length_c   1.000
_cell.angle_alpha   90.00
_cell.angle_beta   90.00
_cell.angle_gamma   90.00
#
_symmetry.space_group_name_H-M   'P 1'
#
loop_
_entity.id
_entity.type
_entity.pdbx_description
1 polymer ?
#
loop_
_entity_poly.entity_id
_entity_poly.type
_entity_poly.pdbx_seq_one_letter_code
_entity_poly.pdbx_strand_id
1 'polypeptide(L)'
;MTRESIRNSIFYTTILVSQLLIFNHFNLFDIITPFVYLIIFILFKISYSNTSLIFLGFITGLIIDLAMQTYGCHTFATITICYLRERIEKNSFGVNANLPSAMIKGTKMINRFTFFMLIIFIHSSIYYSLVFFNIELIVKIFYYSLINSIVTFIIVWVMSQLMSNN
;
A
#
# COMPACT_ATOMS: atom_id res chain seq x y z
N MET A 1 4.20 23.99 11.88
CA MET A 1 4.33 22.87 10.90
C MET A 1 5.57 23.14 10.06
N THR A 2 6.46 22.15 9.95
CA THR A 2 7.65 22.24 9.09
C THR A 2 7.25 22.16 7.63
N ARG A 3 8.02 22.78 6.71
CA ARG A 3 7.80 22.67 5.24
C ARG A 3 7.67 21.21 4.79
N GLU A 4 8.38 20.32 5.44
CA GLU A 4 8.36 18.89 5.15
C GLU A 4 7.02 18.23 5.54
N SER A 5 6.45 18.59 6.68
CA SER A 5 5.13 18.09 7.12
C SER A 5 4.03 18.51 6.14
N ILE A 6 4.06 19.74 5.66
CA ILE A 6 3.09 20.26 4.69
C ILE A 6 3.21 19.49 3.35
N ARG A 7 4.44 19.30 2.85
CA ARG A 7 4.68 18.54 1.62
C ARG A 7 4.18 17.11 1.71
N ASN A 8 4.44 16.45 2.83
CA ASN A 8 3.97 15.06 3.03
C ASN A 8 2.43 15.00 3.11
N SER A 9 1.79 15.96 3.78
CA SER A 9 0.32 16.02 3.84
C SER A 9 -0.29 16.25 2.46
N ILE A 10 0.26 17.16 1.67
CA ILE A 10 -0.20 17.39 0.29
C ILE A 10 -0.05 16.12 -0.54
N PHE A 11 1.10 15.44 -0.44
CA PHE A 11 1.34 14.19 -1.15
C PHE A 11 0.30 13.12 -0.79
N TYR A 12 0.07 12.86 0.51
CA TYR A 12 -0.89 11.87 0.96
C TYR A 12 -2.31 12.20 0.51
N THR A 13 -2.72 13.46 0.61
CA THR A 13 -4.04 13.91 0.14
C THR A 13 -4.17 13.74 -1.37
N THR A 14 -3.15 14.09 -2.16
CA THR A 14 -3.17 13.93 -3.63
C THR A 14 -3.30 12.46 -4.02
N ILE A 15 -2.55 11.56 -3.39
CA ILE A 15 -2.65 10.12 -3.65
C ILE A 15 -4.04 9.60 -3.28
N LEU A 16 -4.57 9.99 -2.13
CA LEU A 16 -5.90 9.56 -1.69
C LEU A 16 -6.99 10.04 -2.66
N VAL A 17 -6.95 11.31 -3.04
CA VAL A 17 -7.88 11.88 -4.01
C VAL A 17 -7.77 11.19 -5.37
N SER A 18 -6.55 10.93 -5.85
CA SER A 18 -6.35 10.19 -7.11
C SER A 18 -6.89 8.76 -7.03
N GLN A 19 -6.73 8.08 -5.89
CA GLN A 19 -7.33 6.78 -5.66
C GLN A 19 -8.86 6.84 -5.80
N LEU A 20 -9.50 7.80 -5.11
CA LEU A 20 -10.95 7.92 -5.08
C LEU A 20 -11.55 8.29 -6.44
N LEU A 21 -10.93 9.23 -7.15
CA LEU A 21 -11.49 9.79 -8.39
C LEU A 21 -11.09 9.00 -9.65
N ILE A 22 -9.93 8.37 -9.65
CA ILE A 22 -9.39 7.70 -10.84
C ILE A 22 -9.34 6.19 -10.63
N PHE A 23 -8.55 5.72 -9.67
CA PHE A 23 -8.22 4.31 -9.55
C PHE A 23 -9.37 3.45 -9.03
N ASN A 24 -10.29 4.00 -8.24
CA ASN A 24 -11.49 3.29 -7.82
C ASN A 24 -12.47 3.03 -8.97
N HIS A 25 -12.44 3.89 -9.99
CA HIS A 25 -13.25 3.74 -11.21
C HIS A 25 -12.51 2.97 -12.31
N PHE A 26 -11.24 2.67 -12.09
CA PHE A 26 -10.39 1.95 -13.04
C PHE A 26 -10.61 0.44 -12.87
N ASN A 27 -11.77 -0.01 -13.36
CA ASN A 27 -12.14 -1.42 -13.27
C ASN A 27 -11.94 -2.09 -14.63
N LEU A 28 -10.72 -2.58 -14.88
CA LEU A 28 -10.41 -3.29 -16.11
C LEU A 28 -10.90 -4.74 -16.03
N PHE A 29 -11.79 -5.10 -16.96
CA PHE A 29 -12.36 -6.45 -17.10
C PHE A 29 -13.09 -6.96 -15.84
N ASP A 30 -13.62 -6.06 -15.01
CA ASP A 30 -14.28 -6.38 -13.73
C ASP A 30 -13.38 -7.16 -12.73
N ILE A 31 -12.05 -7.12 -12.94
CA ILE A 31 -11.08 -7.87 -12.15
C ILE A 31 -10.05 -6.94 -11.50
N ILE A 32 -9.63 -5.88 -12.21
CA ILE A 32 -8.45 -5.10 -11.84
C ILE A 32 -8.88 -3.76 -11.23
N THR A 33 -8.63 -3.60 -9.94
CA THR A 33 -8.81 -2.35 -9.20
C THR A 33 -7.49 -2.00 -8.50
N PRO A 34 -6.62 -1.17 -9.08
CA PRO A 34 -5.29 -0.91 -8.52
C PRO A 34 -5.36 -0.19 -7.17
N PHE A 35 -4.64 -0.68 -6.17
CA PHE A 35 -4.56 -0.10 -4.82
C PHE A 35 -3.39 0.86 -4.70
N VAL A 36 -3.42 1.95 -5.49
CA VAL A 36 -2.29 2.90 -5.61
C VAL A 36 -2.02 3.63 -4.29
N TYR A 37 -3.03 3.81 -3.45
CA TYR A 37 -2.86 4.43 -2.12
C TYR A 37 -1.87 3.69 -1.21
N LEU A 38 -1.53 2.42 -1.51
CA LEU A 38 -0.52 1.67 -0.76
C LEU A 38 0.87 2.32 -0.80
N ILE A 39 1.15 3.17 -1.79
CA ILE A 39 2.38 3.96 -1.86
C ILE A 39 2.58 4.82 -0.61
N ILE A 40 1.50 5.29 0.03
CA ILE A 40 1.54 6.06 1.26
C ILE A 40 2.25 5.27 2.37
N PHE A 41 1.89 3.99 2.52
CA PHE A 41 2.44 3.12 3.56
C PHE A 41 3.83 2.59 3.20
N ILE A 42 4.10 2.41 1.92
CA ILE A 42 5.42 2.00 1.42
C ILE A 42 6.45 3.11 1.66
N LEU A 43 6.11 4.36 1.36
CA LEU A 43 7.01 5.51 1.48
C LEU A 43 6.96 6.21 2.85
N PHE A 44 6.17 5.68 3.79
CA PHE A 44 6.07 6.27 5.13
C PHE A 44 7.44 6.29 5.83
N LYS A 45 7.77 7.42 6.44
CA LYS A 45 9.06 7.60 7.10
C LYS A 45 9.17 6.75 8.36
N ILE A 46 10.27 6.04 8.49
CA ILE A 46 10.60 5.18 9.65
C ILE A 46 10.73 5.96 10.96
N SER A 47 11.01 7.26 10.89
CA SER A 47 11.12 8.14 12.07
C SER A 47 9.81 8.38 12.81
N TYR A 48 8.67 8.02 12.23
CA TYR A 48 7.37 8.12 12.89
C TYR A 48 7.05 6.82 13.67
N SER A 49 6.25 6.95 14.72
CA SER A 49 5.85 5.79 15.52
C SER A 49 4.97 4.82 14.71
N ASN A 50 5.09 3.52 14.99
CA ASN A 50 4.23 2.49 14.37
C ASN A 50 2.74 2.75 14.66
N THR A 51 2.41 3.33 15.81
CA THR A 51 1.04 3.73 16.17
C THR A 51 0.47 4.76 15.20
N SER A 52 1.29 5.77 14.82
CA SER A 52 0.86 6.78 13.84
C SER A 52 0.62 6.19 12.47
N LEU A 53 1.42 5.19 12.08
CA LEU A 53 1.23 4.47 10.81
C LEU A 53 -0.07 3.66 10.81
N ILE A 54 -0.35 2.93 11.90
CA ILE A 54 -1.58 2.14 12.04
C ILE A 54 -2.81 3.07 12.03
N PHE A 55 -2.75 4.21 12.74
CA PHE A 55 -3.83 5.19 12.74
C PHE A 55 -4.06 5.81 11.36
N LEU A 56 -2.99 6.14 10.63
CA LEU A 56 -3.09 6.58 9.25
C LEU A 56 -3.71 5.50 8.35
N GLY A 57 -3.33 4.24 8.56
CA GLY A 57 -3.91 3.09 7.86
C GLY A 57 -5.41 2.95 8.10
N PHE A 58 -5.83 3.09 9.36
CA PHE A 58 -7.24 3.08 9.72
C PHE A 58 -8.03 4.17 8.99
N ILE A 59 -7.58 5.43 9.08
CA ILE A 59 -8.28 6.56 8.44
C ILE A 59 -8.34 6.38 6.92
N THR A 60 -7.21 6.03 6.31
CA THR A 60 -7.13 5.84 4.86
C THR A 60 -8.05 4.72 4.38
N GLY A 61 -8.02 3.57 5.04
CA GLY A 61 -8.87 2.44 4.71
C GLY A 61 -10.35 2.78 4.88
N LEU A 62 -10.72 3.47 5.97
CA LEU A 62 -12.09 3.88 6.25
C LEU A 62 -12.64 4.83 5.16
N ILE A 63 -11.84 5.80 4.72
CA ILE A 63 -12.24 6.73 3.66
C ILE A 63 -12.52 5.95 2.35
N ILE A 64 -11.67 4.98 2.02
CA ILE A 64 -11.84 4.17 0.80
C ILE A 64 -13.05 3.24 0.94
N ASP A 65 -13.24 2.59 2.08
CA ASP A 65 -14.40 1.74 2.34
C ASP A 65 -15.72 2.50 2.23
N LEU A 66 -15.77 3.73 2.74
CA LEU A 66 -16.95 4.60 2.62
C LEU A 66 -17.21 4.99 1.16
N ALA A 67 -16.18 5.25 0.38
CA ALA A 67 -16.30 5.62 -1.03
C ALA A 67 -16.69 4.44 -1.92
N MET A 68 -16.17 3.24 -1.63
CA MET A 68 -16.39 2.02 -2.43
C MET A 68 -17.48 1.10 -1.86
N GLN A 69 -18.03 1.42 -0.69
CA GLN A 69 -19.03 0.60 0.00
C GLN A 69 -18.54 -0.84 0.29
N THR A 70 -17.27 -0.98 0.68
CA THR A 70 -16.59 -2.27 0.88
C THR A 70 -16.61 -2.77 2.32
N TYR A 71 -17.44 -2.18 3.18
CA TYR A 71 -17.78 -2.66 4.53
C TYR A 71 -16.57 -2.97 5.43
N GLY A 72 -15.47 -2.21 5.31
CA GLY A 72 -14.30 -2.37 6.17
C GLY A 72 -13.21 -3.28 5.60
N CYS A 73 -13.34 -3.81 4.39
CA CYS A 73 -12.33 -4.69 3.78
C CYS A 73 -10.99 -3.98 3.56
N HIS A 74 -11.02 -2.74 3.05
CA HIS A 74 -9.81 -1.92 2.90
C HIS A 74 -9.23 -1.52 4.26
N THR A 75 -10.08 -1.13 5.21
CA THR A 75 -9.65 -0.75 6.56
C THR A 75 -8.89 -1.89 7.23
N PHE A 76 -9.45 -3.09 7.23
CA PHE A 76 -8.82 -4.25 7.85
C PHE A 76 -7.50 -4.62 7.16
N ALA A 77 -7.49 -4.70 5.83
CA ALA A 77 -6.29 -5.01 5.07
C ALA A 77 -5.19 -3.98 5.30
N THR A 78 -5.53 -2.69 5.34
CA THR A 78 -4.58 -1.59 5.53
C THR A 78 -3.97 -1.57 6.93
N ILE A 79 -4.79 -1.73 7.97
CA ILE A 79 -4.31 -1.84 9.36
C ILE A 79 -3.34 -3.01 9.48
N THR A 80 -3.70 -4.15 8.89
CA THR A 80 -2.88 -5.37 8.98
C THR A 80 -1.51 -5.17 8.32
N ILE A 81 -1.43 -4.56 7.14
CA ILE A 81 -0.13 -4.29 6.52
C ILE A 81 0.66 -3.24 7.30
N CYS A 82 0.02 -2.22 7.87
CA CYS A 82 0.70 -1.24 8.71
C CYS A 82 1.31 -1.88 9.96
N TYR A 83 0.61 -2.83 10.57
CA TYR A 83 1.11 -3.61 11.71
C TYR A 83 2.27 -4.54 11.30
N LEU A 84 2.17 -5.21 10.15
CA LEU A 84 3.19 -6.14 9.66
C LEU A 84 4.39 -5.45 9.03
N ARG A 85 4.28 -4.16 8.68
CA ARG A 85 5.26 -3.43 7.90
C ARG A 85 6.68 -3.54 8.46
N GLU A 86 6.88 -3.41 9.75
CA GLU A 86 8.20 -3.52 10.39
C GLU A 86 8.82 -4.91 10.18
N ARG A 87 8.02 -5.97 10.24
CA ARG A 87 8.48 -7.34 9.97
C ARG A 87 8.84 -7.55 8.51
N ILE A 88 7.99 -7.03 7.60
CA ILE A 88 8.23 -7.10 6.15
C ILE A 88 9.51 -6.33 5.80
N GLU A 89 9.73 -5.18 6.43
CA GLU A 89 10.91 -4.36 6.26
C GLU A 89 12.19 -5.09 6.70
N LYS A 90 12.19 -5.65 7.91
CA LYS A 90 13.32 -6.45 8.43
C LYS A 90 13.64 -7.65 7.54
N ASN A 91 12.62 -8.32 7.01
CA ASN A 91 12.80 -9.44 6.08
C ASN A 91 13.38 -9.00 4.73
N SER A 92 12.99 -7.84 4.24
CA SER A 92 13.40 -7.36 2.91
C SER A 92 14.79 -6.72 2.93
N PHE A 93 15.13 -5.98 3.98
CA PHE A 93 16.36 -5.17 4.05
C PHE A 93 17.38 -5.72 5.06
N GLY A 94 16.99 -6.66 5.92
CA GLY A 94 17.81 -7.17 7.03
C GLY A 94 17.60 -6.39 8.33
N VAL A 95 17.86 -7.05 9.45
CA VAL A 95 17.57 -6.55 10.81
C VAL A 95 18.39 -5.29 11.17
N ASN A 96 19.60 -5.15 10.59
CA ASN A 96 20.53 -4.05 10.87
C ASN A 96 20.60 -3.00 9.75
N ALA A 97 19.65 -2.99 8.84
CA ALA A 97 19.65 -2.03 7.76
C ALA A 97 19.35 -0.62 8.30
N ASN A 98 20.32 0.27 8.25
CA ASN A 98 20.12 1.71 8.43
C ASN A 98 19.39 2.24 7.18
N LEU A 99 18.07 2.15 7.18
CA LEU A 99 17.27 2.57 6.04
C LEU A 99 17.17 4.09 6.00
N PRO A 100 17.43 4.69 4.84
CA PRO A 100 17.18 6.11 4.66
C PRO A 100 15.69 6.41 4.84
N SER A 101 15.39 7.57 5.40
CA SER A 101 14.05 8.01 5.80
C SER A 101 12.99 8.01 4.68
N ALA A 102 13.37 7.76 3.43
CA ALA A 102 12.46 7.69 2.29
C ALA A 102 12.53 6.36 1.53
N MET A 103 13.29 5.36 1.97
CA MET A 103 13.47 4.02 1.36
C MET A 103 13.84 3.96 -0.14
N ILE A 104 13.97 5.10 -0.81
CA ILE A 104 14.15 5.16 -2.26
C ILE A 104 15.64 5.27 -2.63
N LYS A 105 16.40 6.09 -1.92
CA LYS A 105 17.84 6.31 -2.20
C LYS A 105 18.70 5.48 -1.25
N GLY A 106 19.75 4.83 -1.76
CA GLY A 106 20.74 4.11 -0.96
C GLY A 106 20.40 2.66 -0.61
N THR A 107 19.29 2.11 -1.09
CA THR A 107 18.91 0.70 -0.89
C THR A 107 19.08 -0.11 -2.18
N LYS A 108 19.40 -1.42 -2.04
CA LYS A 108 19.49 -2.33 -3.17
C LYS A 108 18.11 -2.45 -3.85
N MET A 109 18.10 -2.42 -5.19
CA MET A 109 16.87 -2.51 -5.99
C MET A 109 16.06 -3.77 -5.67
N ILE A 110 16.73 -4.91 -5.49
CA ILE A 110 16.07 -6.19 -5.18
C ILE A 110 15.32 -6.13 -3.85
N ASN A 111 15.90 -5.49 -2.83
CA ASN A 111 15.29 -5.38 -1.50
C ASN A 111 14.02 -4.50 -1.56
N ARG A 112 14.09 -3.40 -2.32
CA ARG A 112 12.90 -2.55 -2.57
C ARG A 112 11.81 -3.30 -3.31
N PHE A 113 12.19 -4.05 -4.34
CA PHE A 113 11.26 -4.89 -5.10
C PHE A 113 10.54 -5.88 -4.17
N THR A 114 11.29 -6.61 -3.34
CA THR A 114 10.73 -7.58 -2.38
C THR A 114 9.79 -6.89 -1.39
N PHE A 115 10.20 -5.75 -0.83
CA PHE A 115 9.40 -5.01 0.13
C PHE A 115 8.06 -4.53 -0.47
N PHE A 116 8.10 -3.92 -1.67
CA PHE A 116 6.90 -3.44 -2.36
C PHE A 116 5.95 -4.59 -2.71
N MET A 117 6.50 -5.67 -3.28
CA MET A 117 5.71 -6.85 -3.63
C MET A 117 5.03 -7.49 -2.41
N LEU A 118 5.74 -7.64 -1.30
CA LEU A 118 5.18 -8.23 -0.09
C LEU A 118 4.05 -7.39 0.49
N ILE A 119 4.22 -6.06 0.61
CA ILE A 119 3.16 -5.18 1.12
C ILE A 119 1.92 -5.26 0.23
N ILE A 120 2.10 -5.13 -1.08
CA ILE A 120 0.99 -5.10 -2.03
C ILE A 120 0.28 -6.46 -2.08
N PHE A 121 1.04 -7.56 -2.13
CA PHE A 121 0.47 -8.90 -2.21
C PHE A 121 -0.27 -9.31 -0.93
N ILE A 122 0.30 -9.03 0.24
CA ILE A 122 -0.36 -9.32 1.53
C ILE A 122 -1.65 -8.51 1.65
N HIS A 123 -1.61 -7.21 1.32
CA HIS A 123 -2.81 -6.38 1.32
C HIS A 123 -3.90 -6.94 0.40
N SER A 124 -3.55 -7.22 -0.87
CA SER A 124 -4.51 -7.74 -1.85
C SER A 124 -5.08 -9.08 -1.43
N SER A 125 -4.27 -9.96 -0.86
CA SER A 125 -4.71 -11.27 -0.37
C SER A 125 -5.71 -11.14 0.77
N ILE A 126 -5.45 -10.26 1.74
CA ILE A 126 -6.38 -10.01 2.84
C ILE A 126 -7.68 -9.40 2.31
N TYR A 127 -7.57 -8.37 1.46
CA TYR A 127 -8.73 -7.70 0.87
C TYR A 127 -9.66 -8.68 0.15
N TYR A 128 -9.13 -9.48 -0.80
CA TYR A 128 -9.97 -10.41 -1.55
C TYR A 128 -10.47 -11.59 -0.71
N SER A 129 -9.73 -11.99 0.33
CA SER A 129 -10.22 -12.98 1.31
C SER A 129 -11.45 -12.48 2.05
N LEU A 130 -11.50 -11.19 2.39
CA LEU A 130 -12.65 -10.58 3.04
C LEU A 130 -13.81 -10.34 2.06
N VAL A 131 -13.53 -9.89 0.84
CA VAL A 131 -14.56 -9.63 -0.18
C VAL A 131 -15.29 -10.91 -0.58
N PHE A 132 -14.57 -11.99 -0.83
CA PHE A 132 -15.19 -13.27 -1.21
C PHE A 132 -15.72 -14.05 -0.01
N PHE A 133 -15.08 -13.92 1.14
CA PHE A 133 -15.41 -14.56 2.42
C PHE A 133 -15.91 -16.03 2.30
N ASN A 134 -15.34 -16.77 1.38
CA ASN A 134 -15.67 -18.17 1.09
C ASN A 134 -14.41 -18.97 0.76
N ILE A 135 -14.12 -20.03 1.54
CA ILE A 135 -12.94 -20.86 1.38
C ILE A 135 -12.96 -21.69 0.08
N GLU A 136 -14.14 -22.01 -0.43
CA GLU A 136 -14.29 -22.72 -1.70
C GLU A 136 -13.77 -21.92 -2.89
N LEU A 137 -13.71 -20.58 -2.74
CA LEU A 137 -13.22 -19.66 -3.74
C LEU A 137 -11.73 -19.34 -3.61
N ILE A 138 -10.96 -20.15 -2.86
CA ILE A 138 -9.54 -19.87 -2.58
C ILE A 138 -8.69 -19.66 -3.84
N VAL A 139 -8.97 -20.44 -4.89
CA VAL A 139 -8.29 -20.29 -6.20
C VAL A 139 -8.63 -18.93 -6.83
N LYS A 140 -9.88 -18.49 -6.73
CA LYS A 140 -10.34 -17.20 -7.23
C LYS A 140 -9.71 -16.06 -6.41
N ILE A 141 -9.69 -16.18 -5.09
CA ILE A 141 -9.03 -15.23 -4.18
C ILE A 141 -7.57 -15.06 -4.59
N PHE A 142 -6.84 -16.16 -4.75
CA PHE A 142 -5.43 -16.11 -5.15
C PHE A 142 -5.23 -15.46 -6.53
N TYR A 143 -6.06 -15.81 -7.50
CA TYR A 143 -6.01 -15.25 -8.86
C TYR A 143 -6.22 -13.72 -8.87
N TYR A 144 -7.28 -13.24 -8.19
CA TYR A 144 -7.57 -11.81 -8.09
C TYR A 144 -6.48 -11.06 -7.32
N SER A 145 -5.99 -11.66 -6.22
CA SER A 145 -4.91 -11.07 -5.43
C SER A 145 -3.62 -10.93 -6.24
N LEU A 146 -3.27 -11.95 -7.04
CA LEU A 146 -2.06 -11.95 -7.86
C LEU A 146 -2.14 -10.88 -8.96
N ILE A 147 -3.21 -10.86 -9.73
CA ILE A 147 -3.38 -9.92 -10.85
C ILE A 147 -3.36 -8.47 -10.34
N ASN A 148 -4.16 -8.19 -9.31
CA ASN A 148 -4.19 -6.84 -8.74
C ASN A 148 -2.85 -6.43 -8.13
N SER A 149 -2.13 -7.37 -7.53
CA SER A 149 -0.80 -7.08 -6.99
C SER A 149 0.19 -6.72 -8.08
N ILE A 150 0.17 -7.40 -9.22
CA ILE A 150 1.07 -7.10 -10.35
C ILE A 150 0.78 -5.70 -10.89
N VAL A 151 -0.48 -5.40 -11.17
CA VAL A 151 -0.86 -4.08 -11.72
C VAL A 151 -0.57 -2.96 -10.73
N THR A 152 -0.97 -3.12 -9.47
CA THR A 152 -0.67 -2.15 -8.42
C THR A 152 0.84 -1.95 -8.26
N PHE A 153 1.62 -3.03 -8.27
CA PHE A 153 3.07 -2.96 -8.17
C PHE A 153 3.68 -2.13 -9.31
N ILE A 154 3.28 -2.37 -10.56
CA ILE A 154 3.81 -1.62 -11.71
C ILE A 154 3.54 -0.12 -11.53
N ILE A 155 2.31 0.25 -11.19
CA ILE A 155 1.93 1.66 -11.02
C ILE A 155 2.71 2.30 -9.86
N VAL A 156 2.72 1.65 -8.68
CA VAL A 156 3.40 2.14 -7.49
C VAL A 156 4.92 2.23 -7.70
N TRP A 157 5.49 1.25 -8.40
CA TRP A 157 6.92 1.24 -8.74
C TRP A 157 7.30 2.42 -9.63
N VAL A 158 6.56 2.63 -10.73
CA VAL A 158 6.78 3.77 -11.62
C VAL A 158 6.65 5.11 -10.87
N MET A 159 5.59 5.26 -10.08
CA MET A 159 5.39 6.47 -9.25
C MET A 159 6.57 6.69 -8.30
N SER A 160 7.05 5.64 -7.65
CA SER A 160 8.18 5.75 -6.72
C SER A 160 9.48 6.17 -7.41
N GLN A 161 9.72 5.73 -8.66
CA GLN A 161 10.89 6.14 -9.44
C GLN A 161 10.80 7.62 -9.86
N LEU A 162 9.63 8.08 -10.29
CA LEU A 162 9.40 9.50 -10.64
C LEU A 162 9.67 10.41 -9.43
N MET A 163 9.27 9.99 -8.24
CA MET A 163 9.53 10.73 -7.00
C MET A 163 11.00 10.69 -6.56
N SER A 164 11.76 9.69 -6.95
CA SER A 164 13.19 9.57 -6.63
C SER A 164 14.07 10.52 -7.44
N ASN A 165 13.62 10.93 -8.61
CA ASN A 165 14.38 11.77 -9.55
C ASN A 165 14.23 13.27 -9.26
N ASN A 166 13.26 13.64 -8.42
CA ASN A 166 13.06 15.00 -7.93
C ASN A 166 13.60 15.14 -6.49
#